data_4a622136863e66c5bb559b3289c54fa2
#
_entry.id   4a622136863e66c5bb559b3289c54fa2
#
_cell.length_a   1.000
_cell.length_b   1.000
_cell.length_c   1.000
_cell.angle_alpha   90.00
_cell.angle_beta   90.00
_cell.angle_gamma   90.00
#
_symmetry.space_group_name_H-M   'P 1'
#
loop_
_entity.id
_entity.type
_entity.pdbx_description
1 polymer ?
#
loop_
_entity_poly.entity_id
_entity_poly.type
_entity_poly.pdbx_seq_one_letter_code
_entity_poly.pdbx_strand_id
1 'polypeptide(L)'
;MRVESPSNLRQMTTEQVIESLGLEYLEGEGCWIKVVWRSDYANAIYALITPEDFSAMHRLVEDEAWTYIAGDPAEILVLHPDGSHESVHLGPEVGAGQVPHCRIPAHTWQGTLTSGRWTLVTCVLAPAFSAFELADDETDFARWSEAYPDITRRMR
;
A
#
# COMPACT_ATOMS: atom_id res chain seq x y z
N MET A 1 8.13 20.37 -31.20
CA MET A 1 7.61 19.00 -31.24
C MET A 1 6.88 18.76 -29.91
N ARG A 2 5.57 18.59 -29.92
CA ARG A 2 4.86 18.17 -28.69
C ARG A 2 5.20 16.70 -28.46
N VAL A 3 5.90 16.42 -27.39
CA VAL A 3 6.01 15.04 -26.91
C VAL A 3 4.63 14.71 -26.37
N GLU A 4 3.89 13.84 -27.07
CA GLU A 4 2.62 13.36 -26.58
C GLU A 4 2.88 12.58 -25.27
N SER A 5 2.15 12.96 -24.23
CA SER A 5 2.21 12.21 -22.97
C SER A 5 1.77 10.77 -23.22
N PRO A 6 2.43 9.76 -22.60
CA PRO A 6 2.06 8.37 -22.81
C PRO A 6 0.59 8.16 -22.41
N SER A 7 -0.16 7.49 -23.26
CA SER A 7 -1.56 7.13 -23.01
C SER A 7 -1.69 5.86 -22.15
N ASN A 8 -0.61 5.09 -22.03
CA ASN A 8 -0.59 3.84 -21.30
C ASN A 8 0.04 4.02 -19.92
N LEU A 9 -0.72 3.68 -18.88
CA LEU A 9 -0.31 3.78 -17.48
C LEU A 9 1.08 3.19 -17.22
N ARG A 10 1.42 2.05 -17.82
CA ARG A 10 2.73 1.38 -17.62
C ARG A 10 3.93 2.19 -18.13
N GLN A 11 3.70 3.16 -19.02
CA GLN A 11 4.74 4.02 -19.60
C GLN A 11 4.84 5.38 -18.90
N MET A 12 3.98 5.64 -17.93
CA MET A 12 3.94 6.90 -17.20
C MET A 12 5.04 6.99 -16.13
N THR A 13 5.53 8.21 -15.92
CA THR A 13 6.32 8.53 -14.73
C THR A 13 5.42 8.63 -13.51
N THR A 14 6.02 8.64 -12.32
CA THR A 14 5.30 8.89 -11.06
C THR A 14 4.43 10.13 -11.13
N GLU A 15 5.01 11.25 -11.58
CA GLU A 15 4.31 12.54 -11.67
C GLU A 15 3.14 12.49 -12.65
N GLN A 16 3.31 11.79 -13.77
CA GLN A 16 2.24 11.62 -14.75
C GLN A 16 1.08 10.77 -14.19
N VAL A 17 1.37 9.73 -13.40
CA VAL A 17 0.33 8.93 -12.74
C VAL A 17 -0.43 9.77 -11.71
N ILE A 18 0.30 10.53 -10.88
CA ILE A 18 -0.29 11.42 -9.88
C ILE A 18 -1.23 12.43 -10.54
N GLU A 19 -0.77 13.12 -11.57
CA GLU A 19 -1.54 14.12 -12.28
C GLU A 19 -2.76 13.51 -13.00
N SER A 20 -2.55 12.42 -13.75
CA SER A 20 -3.59 11.79 -14.57
C SER A 20 -4.74 11.21 -13.75
N LEU A 21 -4.45 10.67 -12.57
CA LEU A 21 -5.44 10.09 -11.67
C LEU A 21 -5.92 11.07 -10.59
N GLY A 22 -5.31 12.26 -10.49
CA GLY A 22 -5.66 13.25 -9.48
C GLY A 22 -5.36 12.77 -8.06
N LEU A 23 -4.19 12.16 -7.86
CA LEU A 23 -3.80 11.65 -6.55
C LEU A 23 -3.32 12.80 -5.65
N GLU A 24 -3.56 12.66 -4.35
CA GLU A 24 -3.13 13.59 -3.32
C GLU A 24 -2.27 12.86 -2.29
N TYR A 25 -1.27 13.57 -1.76
CA TYR A 25 -0.40 13.02 -0.73
C TYR A 25 -1.16 12.80 0.57
N LEU A 26 -1.04 11.58 1.13
CA LEU A 26 -1.65 11.23 2.40
C LEU A 26 -0.68 11.50 3.55
N GLU A 27 -0.91 12.57 4.27
CA GLU A 27 -0.14 12.91 5.46
C GLU A 27 -0.17 11.76 6.49
N GLY A 28 0.96 11.49 7.08
CA GLY A 28 1.14 10.42 8.06
C GLY A 28 1.54 9.10 7.42
N GLU A 29 0.68 8.44 6.67
CA GLU A 29 1.01 7.18 5.99
C GLU A 29 2.04 7.38 4.87
N GLY A 30 1.88 8.43 4.07
CA GLY A 30 2.93 8.92 3.18
C GLY A 30 2.83 8.49 1.73
N CYS A 31 1.86 7.70 1.32
CA CYS A 31 1.61 7.40 -0.10
C CYS A 31 0.67 8.42 -0.74
N TRP A 32 0.48 8.31 -2.05
CA TRP A 32 -0.43 9.15 -2.83
C TRP A 32 -1.74 8.42 -3.05
N ILE A 33 -2.88 9.03 -2.71
CA ILE A 33 -4.19 8.37 -2.77
C ILE A 33 -5.23 9.21 -3.47
N LYS A 34 -6.30 8.53 -3.90
CA LYS A 34 -7.58 9.14 -4.27
C LYS A 34 -8.71 8.24 -3.83
N VAL A 35 -9.70 8.79 -3.14
CA VAL A 35 -10.96 8.10 -2.89
C VAL A 35 -11.73 8.02 -4.19
N VAL A 36 -11.95 6.82 -4.71
CA VAL A 36 -12.68 6.58 -5.96
C VAL A 36 -14.18 6.58 -5.71
N TRP A 37 -14.61 5.92 -4.64
CA TRP A 37 -15.99 5.94 -4.17
C TRP A 37 -16.06 5.56 -2.69
N ARG A 38 -17.17 5.94 -2.04
CA ARG A 38 -17.46 5.60 -0.65
C ARG A 38 -18.96 5.43 -0.46
N SER A 39 -19.34 4.41 0.33
CA SER A 39 -20.67 4.20 0.88
C SER A 39 -20.57 3.87 2.37
N ASP A 40 -21.71 3.60 3.03
CA ASP A 40 -21.70 3.16 4.44
C ASP A 40 -21.13 1.74 4.61
N TYR A 41 -21.05 0.96 3.53
CA TYR A 41 -20.63 -0.44 3.57
C TYR A 41 -19.19 -0.66 3.19
N ALA A 42 -18.63 0.19 2.34
CA ALA A 42 -17.28 0.04 1.83
C ALA A 42 -16.77 1.35 1.22
N ASN A 43 -15.47 1.43 1.00
CA ASN A 43 -14.87 2.44 0.16
C ASN A 43 -13.71 1.86 -0.65
N ALA A 44 -13.41 2.49 -1.76
CA ALA A 44 -12.28 2.14 -2.62
C ALA A 44 -11.40 3.36 -2.87
N ILE A 45 -10.09 3.13 -2.87
CA ILE A 45 -9.09 4.14 -3.18
C ILE A 45 -8.13 3.64 -4.25
N TYR A 46 -7.54 4.55 -5.03
CA TYR A 46 -6.22 4.33 -5.62
C TYR A 46 -5.16 4.64 -4.58
N ALA A 47 -4.08 3.88 -4.60
CA ALA A 47 -2.87 4.20 -3.84
C ALA A 47 -1.64 3.99 -4.72
N LEU A 48 -0.75 4.97 -4.73
CA LEU A 48 0.52 4.94 -5.44
C LEU A 48 1.66 4.93 -4.43
N ILE A 49 2.49 3.91 -4.52
CA ILE A 49 3.65 3.69 -3.66
C ILE A 49 4.90 4.01 -4.46
N THR A 50 5.76 4.86 -3.93
CA THR A 50 7.08 5.17 -4.50
C THR A 50 8.19 4.85 -3.49
N PRO A 51 9.47 4.85 -3.87
CA PRO A 51 10.55 4.63 -2.92
C PRO A 51 10.59 5.65 -1.77
N GLU A 52 10.29 6.92 -2.04
CA GLU A 52 10.25 7.96 -1.02
C GLU A 52 8.90 8.02 -0.30
N ASP A 53 7.83 7.79 -1.05
CA ASP A 53 6.45 7.91 -0.57
C ASP A 53 5.82 6.51 -0.46
N PHE A 54 6.37 5.74 0.47
CA PHE A 54 5.89 4.40 0.78
C PHE A 54 4.72 4.44 1.77
N SER A 55 3.95 3.36 1.84
CA SER A 55 2.90 3.19 2.84
C SER A 55 3.54 2.77 4.17
N ALA A 56 3.63 3.71 5.12
CA ALA A 56 4.25 3.48 6.42
C ALA A 56 3.44 2.50 7.28
N MET A 57 4.13 1.87 8.24
CA MET A 57 3.51 0.90 9.15
C MET A 57 2.29 1.52 9.85
N HIS A 58 1.14 0.90 9.61
CA HIS A 58 -0.14 1.30 10.19
C HIS A 58 -1.05 0.08 10.36
N ARG A 59 -2.13 0.24 11.11
CA ARG A 59 -3.20 -0.76 11.18
C ARG A 59 -4.57 -0.12 11.09
N LEU A 60 -5.49 -0.86 10.55
CA LEU A 60 -6.89 -0.46 10.34
C LEU A 60 -7.80 -1.28 11.25
N VAL A 61 -8.99 -0.75 11.52
CA VAL A 61 -10.04 -1.49 12.23
C VAL A 61 -10.90 -2.31 11.28
N GLU A 62 -10.74 -2.09 9.98
CA GLU A 62 -11.45 -2.81 8.91
C GLU A 62 -10.51 -3.78 8.19
N ASP A 63 -11.10 -4.80 7.55
CA ASP A 63 -10.41 -5.60 6.55
C ASP A 63 -10.11 -4.75 5.33
N GLU A 64 -8.92 -4.93 4.75
CA GLU A 64 -8.49 -4.23 3.54
C GLU A 64 -8.09 -5.23 2.45
N ALA A 65 -8.66 -5.06 1.27
CA ALA A 65 -8.27 -5.80 0.08
C ALA A 65 -7.38 -4.94 -0.81
N TRP A 66 -6.20 -5.45 -1.14
CA TRP A 66 -5.23 -4.83 -2.05
C TRP A 66 -5.24 -5.53 -3.40
N THR A 67 -5.33 -4.78 -4.47
CA THR A 67 -5.27 -5.31 -5.84
C THR A 67 -4.22 -4.54 -6.65
N TYR A 68 -3.25 -5.26 -7.20
CA TYR A 68 -2.27 -4.70 -8.13
C TYR A 68 -2.94 -4.20 -9.41
N ILE A 69 -2.58 -3.00 -9.85
CA ILE A 69 -3.04 -2.41 -11.11
C ILE A 69 -1.91 -2.30 -12.12
N ALA A 70 -0.80 -1.65 -11.75
CA ALA A 70 0.31 -1.39 -12.67
C ALA A 70 1.59 -1.00 -11.93
N GLY A 71 2.68 -0.91 -12.67
CA GLY A 71 4.00 -0.55 -12.17
C GLY A 71 4.81 -1.76 -11.71
N ASP A 72 5.79 -1.50 -10.86
CA ASP A 72 6.62 -2.55 -10.28
C ASP A 72 5.86 -3.28 -9.16
N PRO A 73 6.24 -4.52 -8.81
CA PRO A 73 5.64 -5.22 -7.68
C PRO A 73 5.85 -4.48 -6.36
N ALA A 74 4.95 -4.70 -5.42
CA ALA A 74 5.09 -4.20 -4.06
C ALA A 74 5.29 -5.35 -3.07
N GLU A 75 5.94 -5.06 -1.96
CA GLU A 75 6.08 -5.97 -0.84
C GLU A 75 5.36 -5.40 0.38
N ILE A 76 4.36 -6.12 0.85
CA ILE A 76 3.58 -5.78 2.04
C ILE A 76 4.09 -6.63 3.20
N LEU A 77 4.68 -6.00 4.20
CA LEU A 77 4.96 -6.67 5.47
C LEU A 77 3.70 -6.66 6.32
N VAL A 78 3.29 -7.84 6.76
CA VAL A 78 2.07 -8.07 7.53
C VAL A 78 2.44 -8.67 8.87
N LEU A 79 2.04 -8.00 9.96
CA LEU A 79 2.30 -8.43 11.33
C LEU A 79 0.99 -8.78 12.02
N HIS A 80 0.76 -10.07 12.21
CA HIS A 80 -0.48 -10.57 12.80
C HIS A 80 -0.52 -10.43 14.32
N PRO A 81 -1.71 -10.24 14.93
CA PRO A 81 -1.85 -10.12 16.39
C PRO A 81 -1.35 -11.32 17.19
N ASP A 82 -1.27 -12.50 16.57
CA ASP A 82 -0.77 -13.73 17.21
C ASP A 82 0.77 -13.81 17.29
N GLY A 83 1.49 -12.81 16.75
CA GLY A 83 2.95 -12.75 16.71
C GLY A 83 3.57 -13.32 15.43
N SER A 84 2.79 -13.92 14.55
CA SER A 84 3.25 -14.34 13.23
C SER A 84 3.42 -13.15 12.30
N HIS A 85 4.24 -13.31 11.26
CA HIS A 85 4.41 -12.30 10.22
C HIS A 85 4.58 -12.97 8.86
N GLU A 86 4.30 -12.21 7.82
CA GLU A 86 4.52 -12.63 6.44
C GLU A 86 4.84 -11.43 5.55
N SER A 87 5.50 -11.70 4.42
CA SER A 87 5.67 -10.72 3.34
C SER A 87 4.83 -11.16 2.16
N VAL A 88 3.91 -10.30 1.73
CA VAL A 88 3.10 -10.52 0.54
C VAL A 88 3.73 -9.76 -0.63
N HIS A 89 4.08 -10.48 -1.70
CA HIS A 89 4.57 -9.89 -2.93
C HIS A 89 3.39 -9.67 -3.89
N LEU A 90 2.94 -8.43 -3.98
CA LEU A 90 1.79 -8.03 -4.79
C LEU A 90 2.26 -7.63 -6.18
N GLY A 91 1.81 -8.33 -7.19
CA GLY A 91 2.21 -8.08 -8.57
C GLY A 91 1.66 -9.06 -9.58
N PRO A 92 2.05 -8.92 -10.87
CA PRO A 92 1.46 -9.71 -11.96
C PRO A 92 2.14 -11.07 -12.17
N GLU A 93 3.34 -11.29 -11.62
CA GLU A 93 4.13 -12.49 -11.93
C GLU A 93 3.79 -13.65 -10.99
N VAL A 94 2.61 -14.22 -11.20
CA VAL A 94 2.08 -15.31 -10.37
C VAL A 94 2.98 -16.53 -10.36
N GLY A 95 3.59 -16.85 -11.49
CA GLY A 95 4.55 -17.96 -11.60
C GLY A 95 5.85 -17.75 -10.80
N ALA A 96 6.15 -16.51 -10.39
CA ALA A 96 7.32 -16.15 -9.58
C ALA A 96 6.97 -15.88 -8.10
N GLY A 97 5.79 -16.29 -7.65
CA GLY A 97 5.36 -16.17 -6.26
C GLY A 97 4.66 -14.86 -5.91
N GLN A 98 4.38 -14.01 -6.91
CA GLN A 98 3.56 -12.83 -6.69
C GLN A 98 2.08 -13.17 -6.74
N VAL A 99 1.27 -12.36 -6.05
CA VAL A 99 -0.20 -12.44 -6.11
C VAL A 99 -0.77 -11.11 -6.57
N PRO A 100 -1.78 -11.10 -7.46
CA PRO A 100 -2.38 -9.84 -7.92
C PRO A 100 -3.34 -9.23 -6.91
N HIS A 101 -3.78 -10.00 -5.91
CA HIS A 101 -4.76 -9.59 -4.91
C HIS A 101 -4.46 -10.26 -3.57
N CYS A 102 -4.65 -9.53 -2.48
CA CYS A 102 -4.57 -10.08 -1.13
C CYS A 102 -5.51 -9.33 -0.18
N ARG A 103 -5.81 -9.98 0.94
CA ARG A 103 -6.55 -9.37 2.05
C ARG A 103 -5.62 -9.17 3.24
N ILE A 104 -5.64 -7.98 3.82
CA ILE A 104 -5.03 -7.69 5.10
C ILE A 104 -6.15 -7.68 6.15
N PRO A 105 -6.16 -8.59 7.12
CA PRO A 105 -7.19 -8.63 8.14
C PRO A 105 -7.19 -7.37 9.03
N ALA A 106 -8.36 -7.03 9.54
CA ALA A 106 -8.50 -5.96 10.53
C ALA A 106 -7.52 -6.13 11.70
N HIS A 107 -7.09 -4.99 12.28
CA HIS A 107 -6.18 -4.93 13.43
C HIS A 107 -4.78 -5.50 13.21
N THR A 108 -4.39 -5.68 11.96
CA THR A 108 -3.09 -6.19 11.56
C THR A 108 -2.18 -5.03 11.14
N TRP A 109 -0.96 -4.97 11.68
CA TRP A 109 0.04 -4.00 11.25
C TRP A 109 0.50 -4.32 9.83
N GLN A 110 0.58 -3.31 8.99
CA GLN A 110 1.01 -3.43 7.60
C GLN A 110 1.84 -2.23 7.18
N GLY A 111 2.80 -2.47 6.31
CA GLY A 111 3.60 -1.43 5.67
C GLY A 111 4.08 -1.92 4.31
N THR A 112 4.09 -1.05 3.30
CA THR A 112 4.30 -1.45 1.92
C THR A 112 5.39 -0.63 1.25
N LEU A 113 6.32 -1.33 0.59
CA LEU A 113 7.37 -0.76 -0.24
C LEU A 113 7.16 -1.18 -1.69
N THR A 114 7.47 -0.30 -2.63
CA THR A 114 7.62 -0.72 -4.03
C THR A 114 8.99 -1.38 -4.23
N SER A 115 9.06 -2.37 -5.12
CA SER A 115 10.33 -2.99 -5.50
C SER A 115 11.08 -2.24 -6.60
N GLY A 116 10.50 -1.19 -7.15
CA GLY A 116 11.07 -0.44 -8.26
C GLY A 116 10.73 1.04 -8.22
N ARG A 117 10.26 1.57 -9.34
CA ARG A 117 9.99 3.00 -9.52
C ARG A 117 8.70 3.45 -8.85
N TRP A 118 7.63 2.70 -9.05
CA TRP A 118 6.33 2.92 -8.41
C TRP A 118 5.44 1.69 -8.56
N THR A 119 4.49 1.56 -7.66
CA THR A 119 3.42 0.55 -7.71
C THR A 119 2.08 1.25 -7.54
N LEU A 120 1.15 1.02 -8.46
CA LEU A 120 -0.24 1.47 -8.33
C LEU A 120 -1.12 0.30 -7.94
N VAL A 121 -1.92 0.52 -6.91
CA VAL A 121 -2.88 -0.46 -6.39
C VAL A 121 -4.25 0.17 -6.22
N THR A 122 -5.28 -0.66 -6.13
CA THR A 122 -6.55 -0.27 -5.51
C THR A 122 -6.69 -0.97 -4.18
N CYS A 123 -7.19 -0.24 -3.17
CA CYS A 123 -7.51 -0.77 -1.87
C CYS A 123 -9.00 -0.60 -1.60
N VAL A 124 -9.63 -1.66 -1.11
CA VAL A 124 -11.05 -1.64 -0.72
C VAL A 124 -11.14 -1.98 0.77
N LEU A 125 -11.83 -1.14 1.52
CA LEU A 125 -12.14 -1.37 2.92
C LEU A 125 -13.62 -1.74 3.07
N ALA A 126 -13.88 -2.79 3.81
CA ALA A 126 -15.22 -3.23 4.15
C ALA A 126 -15.23 -3.76 5.60
N PRO A 127 -15.98 -3.12 6.49
CA PRO A 127 -16.77 -1.88 6.33
C PRO A 127 -15.94 -0.68 5.82
N ALA A 128 -16.61 0.42 5.49
CA ALA A 128 -15.94 1.64 5.06
C ALA A 128 -14.98 2.17 6.14
N PHE A 129 -13.88 2.77 5.70
CA PHE A 129 -12.84 3.35 6.56
C PHE A 129 -13.44 4.21 7.68
N SER A 130 -13.00 3.97 8.91
CA SER A 130 -13.36 4.76 10.09
C SER A 130 -12.14 5.40 10.74
N ALA A 131 -11.07 4.64 10.95
CA ALA A 131 -9.86 5.13 11.60
C ALA A 131 -8.66 4.24 11.28
N PHE A 132 -7.46 4.80 11.39
CA PHE A 132 -6.22 4.03 11.37
C PHE A 132 -5.30 4.49 12.50
N GLU A 133 -4.39 3.62 12.87
CA GLU A 133 -3.32 3.90 13.82
C GLU A 133 -1.99 3.83 13.07
N LEU A 134 -1.22 4.90 13.13
CA LEU A 134 0.12 4.97 12.57
C LEU A 134 1.13 4.50 13.62
N ALA A 135 2.07 3.64 13.22
CA ALA A 135 3.18 3.25 14.09
C ALA A 135 4.11 4.44 14.36
N ASP A 136 4.60 4.54 15.57
CA ASP A 136 5.55 5.55 16.02
C ASP A 136 6.66 4.92 16.88
N ASP A 137 7.55 5.73 17.42
CA ASP A 137 8.69 5.26 18.23
C ASP A 137 8.25 4.56 19.53
N GLU A 138 7.03 4.77 19.98
CA GLU A 138 6.46 4.14 21.18
C GLU A 138 5.76 2.82 20.88
N THR A 139 5.54 2.48 19.61
CA THR A 139 4.88 1.24 19.21
C THR A 139 5.75 0.03 19.56
N ASP A 140 5.20 -0.89 20.34
CA ASP A 140 5.91 -2.11 20.74
C ASP A 140 5.78 -3.22 19.67
N PHE A 141 6.86 -3.44 18.95
CA PHE A 141 7.00 -4.50 17.97
C PHE A 141 7.77 -5.73 18.48
N ALA A 142 8.03 -5.86 19.80
CA ALA A 142 8.90 -6.90 20.35
C ALA A 142 8.47 -8.32 19.96
N ARG A 143 7.17 -8.59 19.85
CA ARG A 143 6.66 -9.92 19.44
C ARG A 143 6.98 -10.31 18.01
N TRP A 144 7.40 -9.34 17.18
CA TRP A 144 7.82 -9.56 15.78
C TRP A 144 9.31 -9.30 15.60
N SER A 145 10.12 -9.69 16.57
CA SER A 145 11.57 -9.39 16.59
C SER A 145 12.31 -9.88 15.36
N GLU A 146 11.90 -11.01 14.77
CA GLU A 146 12.50 -11.54 13.55
C GLU A 146 12.26 -10.63 12.33
N ALA A 147 11.15 -9.91 12.32
CA ALA A 147 10.80 -8.95 11.26
C ALA A 147 11.32 -7.53 11.54
N TYR A 148 12.01 -7.29 12.65
CA TYR A 148 12.42 -5.95 13.08
C TYR A 148 13.15 -5.12 12.01
N PRO A 149 14.13 -5.65 11.27
CA PRO A 149 14.78 -4.89 10.20
C PRO A 149 13.82 -4.40 9.12
N ASP A 150 12.83 -5.20 8.77
CA ASP A 150 11.83 -4.86 7.76
C ASP A 150 10.78 -3.88 8.29
N ILE A 151 10.46 -3.95 9.58
CA ILE A 151 9.59 -2.99 10.26
C ILE A 151 10.22 -1.59 10.19
N THR A 152 11.48 -1.47 10.57
CA THR A 152 12.17 -0.16 10.59
C THR A 152 12.31 0.48 9.23
N ARG A 153 12.44 -0.31 8.17
CA ARG A 153 12.47 0.19 6.79
C ARG A 153 11.16 0.87 6.38
N ARG A 154 10.06 0.58 7.06
CA ARG A 154 8.71 1.08 6.77
C ARG A 154 8.21 2.08 7.81
N MET A 155 9.09 2.55 8.67
CA MET A 155 8.77 3.60 9.65
C MET A 155 9.12 4.99 9.09
N ARG A 156 8.39 6.03 9.52
CA ARG A 156 8.65 7.44 9.20
C ARG A 156 9.03 8.22 10.44
#